data_834d4163f63627e4311a4daecdfe5650
#
_entry.id   834d4163f63627e4311a4daecdfe5650
#
_cell.length_a   1.000
_cell.length_b   1.000
_cell.length_c   1.000
_cell.angle_alpha   90.00
_cell.angle_beta   90.00
_cell.angle_gamma   90.00
#
_symmetry.space_group_name_H-M   'P 1'
#
loop_
_entity.id
_entity.type
_entity.pdbx_description
1 polymer ?
#
loop_
_entity_poly.entity_id
_entity_poly.type
_entity_poly.pdbx_seq_one_letter_code
_entity_poly.pdbx_strand_id
1 'polypeptide(L)'
;TPIKSSAASDVYKRQSVDSLKEDYTTIRAGRANPHILDKIKVDYYGTPTSLQQVANISVPEARMIQIQPWEASLIKDIEKAILVSDLGLTPNNDGKVIRLIFPELTEERRKELAKDVKKKGDNAKVAIRNVRRDANDTVKKENKAGELSDDEAKNLEDDVQKLTDKYIALIDKAIEEKTSEILTV
;
A
#
# COMPACT_ATOMS: atom_id res chain seq x y z
N THR A 1 -21.09 12.31 21.54
CA THR A 1 -21.39 10.92 21.92
C THR A 1 -20.13 10.07 21.88
N PRO A 2 -19.75 9.41 22.97
CA PRO A 2 -18.46 8.72 23.16
C PRO A 2 -18.14 7.67 22.09
N ILE A 3 -19.17 6.98 21.60
CA ILE A 3 -19.05 5.93 20.58
C ILE A 3 -18.53 6.48 19.24
N LYS A 4 -18.84 7.74 18.91
CA LYS A 4 -18.36 8.37 17.67
C LYS A 4 -16.86 8.62 17.69
N SER A 5 -16.28 8.98 18.82
CA SER A 5 -14.83 9.22 18.95
C SER A 5 -14.03 7.94 18.79
N SER A 6 -14.47 6.84 19.42
CA SER A 6 -13.80 5.54 19.29
C SER A 6 -13.92 4.97 17.87
N ALA A 7 -15.09 5.03 17.25
CA ALA A 7 -15.32 4.57 15.89
C ALA A 7 -14.54 5.41 14.87
N ALA A 8 -14.49 6.73 15.02
CA ALA A 8 -13.70 7.60 14.17
C ALA A 8 -12.20 7.29 14.31
N SER A 9 -11.72 7.09 15.53
CA SER A 9 -10.34 6.69 15.79
C SER A 9 -9.98 5.34 15.11
N ASP A 10 -10.88 4.37 15.14
CA ASP A 10 -10.70 3.08 14.47
C ASP A 10 -10.58 3.25 12.95
N VAL A 11 -11.45 4.06 12.34
CA VAL A 11 -11.41 4.35 10.90
C VAL A 11 -10.09 4.98 10.48
N TYR A 12 -9.61 6.01 11.19
CA TYR A 12 -8.34 6.68 10.87
C TYR A 12 -7.13 5.76 11.05
N LYS A 13 -7.13 4.92 12.09
CA LYS A 13 -6.06 3.94 12.29
C LYS A 13 -6.05 2.88 11.19
N ARG A 14 -7.21 2.40 10.79
CA ARG A 14 -7.36 1.46 9.67
C ARG A 14 -6.85 2.07 8.37
N GLN A 15 -7.23 3.31 8.06
CA GLN A 15 -6.74 4.03 6.88
C GLN A 15 -5.22 4.14 6.85
N SER A 16 -4.57 4.40 8.00
CA SER A 16 -3.11 4.47 8.09
C SER A 16 -2.45 3.13 7.78
N VAL A 17 -3.02 2.03 8.23
CA VAL A 17 -2.53 0.67 7.91
C VAL A 17 -2.75 0.33 6.44
N ASP A 18 -3.91 0.64 5.90
CA ASP A 18 -4.26 0.36 4.50
C ASP A 18 -3.37 1.17 3.56
N SER A 19 -3.12 2.44 3.87
CA SER A 19 -2.18 3.29 3.13
C SER A 19 -0.76 2.74 3.15
N LEU A 20 -0.29 2.25 4.31
CA LEU A 20 1.02 1.60 4.41
C LEU A 20 1.10 0.33 3.55
N LYS A 21 0.07 -0.50 3.56
CA LYS A 21 0.01 -1.70 2.73
C LYS A 21 0.03 -1.37 1.24
N GLU A 22 -0.69 -0.32 0.82
CA GLU A 22 -0.62 0.18 -0.56
C GLU A 22 0.80 0.64 -0.91
N ASP A 23 1.45 1.41 -0.05
CA ASP A 23 2.83 1.85 -0.26
C ASP A 23 3.78 0.65 -0.40
N TYR A 24 3.57 -0.40 0.38
CA TYR A 24 4.39 -1.61 0.30
C TYR A 24 4.18 -2.40 -1.00
N THR A 25 3.01 -2.34 -1.61
CA THR A 25 2.79 -2.96 -2.93
C THR A 25 3.61 -2.28 -4.04
N THR A 26 3.96 -1.01 -3.88
CA THR A 26 4.78 -0.27 -4.85
C THR A 26 6.28 -0.56 -4.70
N ILE A 27 6.72 -1.09 -3.57
CA ILE A 27 8.12 -1.45 -3.33
C ILE A 27 8.44 -2.76 -4.06
N ARG A 28 9.41 -2.70 -4.95
CA ARG A 28 9.83 -3.85 -5.76
C ARG A 28 10.78 -4.74 -4.95
N ALA A 29 10.32 -5.93 -4.65
CA ALA A 29 11.08 -6.95 -3.92
C ALA A 29 11.84 -7.93 -4.83
N GLY A 30 12.11 -7.56 -6.09
CA GLY A 30 12.76 -8.43 -7.07
C GLY A 30 11.83 -9.46 -7.72
N ARG A 31 10.57 -9.57 -7.26
CA ARG A 31 9.52 -10.39 -7.89
C ARG A 31 8.57 -9.54 -8.69
N ALA A 32 8.14 -10.07 -9.82
CA ALA A 32 7.13 -9.43 -10.65
C ALA A 32 5.77 -9.44 -9.94
N ASN A 33 5.22 -8.24 -9.69
CA ASN A 33 3.88 -8.09 -9.12
C ASN A 33 2.99 -7.38 -10.15
N PRO A 34 1.93 -8.03 -10.67
CA PRO A 34 1.04 -7.43 -11.66
C PRO A 34 0.29 -6.21 -11.15
N HIS A 35 0.14 -6.03 -9.84
CA HIS A 35 -0.52 -4.86 -9.24
C HIS A 35 0.21 -3.54 -9.49
N ILE A 36 1.48 -3.56 -9.88
CA ILE A 36 2.18 -2.32 -10.29
C ILE A 36 1.57 -1.69 -11.54
N LEU A 37 0.84 -2.47 -12.34
CA LEU A 37 0.16 -2.02 -13.54
C LEU A 37 -1.23 -1.43 -13.29
N ASP A 38 -1.75 -1.51 -12.07
CA ASP A 38 -3.12 -1.08 -11.75
C ASP A 38 -3.36 0.42 -11.99
N LYS A 39 -2.31 1.22 -11.87
CA LYS A 39 -2.37 2.68 -12.10
C LYS A 39 -2.20 3.08 -13.57
N ILE A 40 -1.80 2.15 -14.43
CA ILE A 40 -1.58 2.43 -15.84
C ILE A 40 -2.90 2.36 -16.59
N LYS A 41 -3.19 3.45 -17.31
CA LYS A 41 -4.37 3.54 -18.17
C LYS A 41 -3.93 3.72 -19.62
N VAL A 42 -4.65 3.08 -20.51
CA VAL A 42 -4.44 3.16 -21.95
C VAL A 42 -5.68 3.77 -22.58
N ASP A 43 -5.48 4.57 -23.62
CA ASP A 43 -6.60 5.08 -24.40
C ASP A 43 -7.21 3.93 -25.23
N TYR A 44 -8.44 3.59 -24.89
CA TYR A 44 -9.23 2.60 -25.61
C TYR A 44 -10.47 3.29 -26.21
N TYR A 45 -10.41 3.53 -27.50
CA TYR A 45 -11.48 4.25 -28.25
C TYR A 45 -11.86 5.60 -27.59
N GLY A 46 -10.85 6.39 -27.19
CA GLY A 46 -11.05 7.70 -26.56
C GLY A 46 -11.38 7.67 -25.08
N THR A 47 -11.35 6.50 -24.43
CA THR A 47 -11.63 6.35 -23.01
C THR A 47 -10.42 5.77 -22.28
N PRO A 48 -9.90 6.44 -21.23
CA PRO A 48 -8.83 5.89 -20.40
C PRO A 48 -9.29 4.61 -19.68
N THR A 49 -8.72 3.48 -20.07
CA THR A 49 -9.12 2.15 -19.61
C THR A 49 -7.95 1.47 -18.92
N SER A 50 -8.21 0.72 -17.84
CA SER A 50 -7.17 -0.03 -17.13
C SER A 50 -6.64 -1.18 -17.98
N LEU A 51 -5.35 -1.54 -17.82
CA LEU A 51 -4.72 -2.62 -18.59
C LEU A 51 -5.44 -3.97 -18.46
N GLN A 52 -5.97 -4.26 -17.28
CA GLN A 52 -6.68 -5.52 -17.03
C GLN A 52 -7.97 -5.68 -17.83
N GLN A 53 -8.52 -4.57 -18.30
CA GLN A 53 -9.76 -4.58 -19.13
C GLN A 53 -9.49 -4.76 -20.62
N VAL A 54 -8.26 -4.57 -21.07
CA VAL A 54 -7.88 -4.60 -22.50
C VAL A 54 -6.82 -5.66 -22.81
N ALA A 55 -6.26 -6.30 -21.79
CA ALA A 55 -5.21 -7.28 -21.94
C ALA A 55 -5.28 -8.37 -20.87
N ASN A 56 -4.75 -9.55 -21.20
CA ASN A 56 -4.49 -10.59 -20.21
C ASN A 56 -3.09 -10.36 -19.63
N ILE A 57 -3.01 -10.28 -18.30
CA ILE A 57 -1.75 -10.08 -17.56
C ILE A 57 -1.40 -11.36 -16.84
N SER A 58 -0.21 -11.90 -17.10
CA SER A 58 0.31 -13.12 -16.47
C SER A 58 1.74 -12.91 -15.98
N VAL A 59 2.17 -13.76 -15.06
CA VAL A 59 3.53 -13.80 -14.51
C VAL A 59 4.12 -15.17 -14.80
N PRO A 60 4.67 -15.41 -16.03
CA PRO A 60 5.19 -16.70 -16.39
C PRO A 60 6.46 -17.07 -15.62
N GLU A 61 7.23 -16.08 -15.20
CA GLU A 61 8.45 -16.24 -14.41
C GLU A 61 8.48 -15.26 -13.24
N ALA A 62 9.25 -15.56 -12.20
CA ALA A 62 9.31 -14.76 -10.98
C ALA A 62 9.64 -13.27 -11.19
N ARG A 63 10.34 -12.94 -12.29
CA ARG A 63 10.78 -11.58 -12.63
C ARG A 63 10.26 -11.08 -13.97
N MET A 64 9.23 -11.69 -14.51
CA MET A 64 8.65 -11.30 -15.80
C MET A 64 7.14 -11.13 -15.67
N ILE A 65 6.63 -10.01 -16.17
CA ILE A 65 5.20 -9.82 -16.42
C ILE A 65 4.97 -9.87 -17.91
N GLN A 66 4.02 -10.69 -18.34
CA GLN A 66 3.59 -10.77 -19.72
C GLN A 66 2.20 -10.14 -19.86
N ILE A 67 2.10 -9.18 -20.77
CA ILE A 67 0.87 -8.49 -21.12
C ILE A 67 0.48 -8.90 -22.53
N GLN A 68 -0.64 -9.57 -22.67
CA GLN A 68 -1.19 -9.97 -23.96
C GLN A 68 -2.46 -9.17 -24.24
N PRO A 69 -2.38 -8.14 -25.10
CA PRO A 69 -3.55 -7.38 -25.50
C PRO A 69 -4.54 -8.24 -26.27
N TRP A 70 -5.82 -8.00 -26.09
CA TRP A 70 -6.85 -8.66 -26.89
C TRP A 70 -6.85 -8.19 -28.35
N GLU A 71 -6.41 -6.96 -28.57
CA GLU A 71 -6.24 -6.37 -29.89
C GLU A 71 -4.77 -5.98 -30.14
N ALA A 72 -4.18 -6.47 -31.21
CA ALA A 72 -2.78 -6.19 -31.55
C ALA A 72 -2.49 -4.69 -31.80
N SER A 73 -3.50 -3.92 -32.16
CA SER A 73 -3.39 -2.47 -32.33
C SER A 73 -3.03 -1.72 -31.04
N LEU A 74 -3.37 -2.28 -29.86
CA LEU A 74 -3.11 -1.68 -28.57
C LEU A 74 -1.68 -1.82 -28.08
N ILE A 75 -0.86 -2.67 -28.69
CA ILE A 75 0.52 -2.95 -28.24
C ILE A 75 1.33 -1.64 -28.13
N LYS A 76 1.30 -0.81 -29.14
CA LYS A 76 2.05 0.46 -29.15
C LYS A 76 1.57 1.44 -28.08
N ASP A 77 0.28 1.51 -27.86
CA ASP A 77 -0.31 2.40 -26.86
C ASP A 77 0.02 1.93 -25.45
N ILE A 78 0.00 0.62 -25.21
CA ILE A 78 0.40 0.01 -23.94
C ILE A 78 1.90 0.24 -23.68
N GLU A 79 2.77 0.02 -24.66
CA GLU A 79 4.20 0.31 -24.53
C GLU A 79 4.46 1.76 -24.17
N LYS A 80 3.81 2.67 -24.88
CA LYS A 80 3.93 4.11 -24.63
C LYS A 80 3.47 4.48 -23.23
N ALA A 81 2.34 3.93 -22.78
CA ALA A 81 1.81 4.15 -21.43
C ALA A 81 2.79 3.65 -20.34
N ILE A 82 3.44 2.52 -20.58
CA ILE A 82 4.45 1.96 -19.65
C ILE A 82 5.72 2.83 -19.64
N LEU A 83 6.19 3.29 -20.77
CA LEU A 83 7.38 4.16 -20.87
C LEU A 83 7.18 5.52 -20.21
N VAL A 84 5.98 6.07 -20.29
CA VAL A 84 5.62 7.36 -19.65
C VAL A 84 5.41 7.19 -18.14
N SER A 85 5.12 5.97 -17.69
CA SER A 85 4.91 5.69 -16.26
C SER A 85 6.21 5.70 -15.45
N ASP A 86 6.09 5.94 -14.14
CA ASP A 86 7.21 5.94 -13.19
C ASP A 86 7.75 4.53 -12.87
N LEU A 87 7.36 3.51 -13.63
CA LEU A 87 7.79 2.13 -13.38
C LEU A 87 9.29 1.92 -13.63
N GLY A 88 9.91 2.72 -14.51
CA GLY A 88 11.33 2.57 -14.85
C GLY A 88 11.68 1.23 -15.48
N LEU A 89 10.71 0.57 -16.12
CA LEU A 89 10.88 -0.68 -16.85
C LEU A 89 10.79 -0.41 -18.35
N THR A 90 11.63 -1.08 -19.12
CA THR A 90 11.58 -1.02 -20.57
C THR A 90 10.73 -2.18 -21.08
N PRO A 91 9.59 -1.91 -21.73
CA PRO A 91 8.77 -2.97 -22.34
C PRO A 91 9.49 -3.56 -23.56
N ASN A 92 9.37 -4.86 -23.72
CA ASN A 92 9.83 -5.59 -24.89
C ASN A 92 8.64 -6.30 -25.53
N ASN A 93 8.36 -6.02 -26.81
CA ASN A 93 7.26 -6.66 -27.53
C ASN A 93 7.77 -7.51 -28.69
N ASP A 94 7.05 -8.60 -28.96
CA ASP A 94 7.27 -9.47 -30.11
C ASP A 94 6.16 -9.37 -31.18
N GLY A 95 5.35 -8.33 -31.12
CA GLY A 95 4.19 -8.09 -31.99
C GLY A 95 2.89 -8.76 -31.51
N LYS A 96 2.93 -9.61 -30.49
CA LYS A 96 1.75 -10.28 -29.90
C LYS A 96 1.62 -10.02 -28.42
N VAL A 97 2.74 -10.02 -27.70
CA VAL A 97 2.78 -9.83 -26.24
C VAL A 97 3.85 -8.81 -25.88
N ILE A 98 3.65 -8.14 -24.76
CA ILE A 98 4.62 -7.23 -24.16
C ILE A 98 5.17 -7.92 -22.92
N ARG A 99 6.50 -7.96 -22.80
CA ARG A 99 7.20 -8.51 -21.64
C ARG A 99 7.88 -7.41 -20.87
N LEU A 100 7.65 -7.40 -19.55
CA LEU A 100 8.36 -6.56 -18.61
C LEU A 100 9.28 -7.42 -17.77
N ILE A 101 10.59 -7.20 -17.90
CA ILE A 101 11.61 -7.94 -17.16
C ILE A 101 12.08 -7.07 -16.00
N PHE A 102 11.98 -7.61 -14.78
CA PHE A 102 12.48 -6.96 -13.57
C PHE A 102 13.95 -7.30 -13.39
N PRO A 103 14.84 -6.30 -13.25
CA PRO A 103 16.25 -6.56 -12.98
C PRO A 103 16.43 -7.21 -11.60
N GLU A 104 17.49 -8.01 -11.44
CA GLU A 104 17.88 -8.50 -10.12
C GLU A 104 18.23 -7.34 -9.20
N LEU A 105 17.73 -7.44 -7.96
CA LEU A 105 18.13 -6.51 -6.92
C LEU A 105 19.52 -6.89 -6.38
N THR A 106 20.41 -5.92 -6.36
CA THR A 106 21.69 -6.06 -5.66
C THR A 106 21.45 -6.17 -4.14
N GLU A 107 22.40 -6.79 -3.43
CA GLU A 107 22.30 -6.88 -1.97
C GLU A 107 22.23 -5.50 -1.31
N GLU A 108 22.96 -4.52 -1.82
CA GLU A 108 22.89 -3.14 -1.36
C GLU A 108 21.49 -2.54 -1.55
N ARG A 109 20.89 -2.76 -2.71
CA ARG A 109 19.54 -2.26 -2.99
C ARG A 109 18.48 -2.91 -2.11
N ARG A 110 18.63 -4.19 -1.80
CA ARG A 110 17.75 -4.88 -0.83
C ARG A 110 17.85 -4.26 0.55
N LYS A 111 19.04 -3.95 1.02
CA LYS A 111 19.26 -3.28 2.32
C LYS A 111 18.64 -1.88 2.35
N GLU A 112 18.76 -1.10 1.29
CA GLU A 112 18.10 0.20 1.16
C GLU A 112 16.58 0.07 1.21
N LEU A 113 16.00 -0.85 0.45
CA LEU A 113 14.57 -1.10 0.45
C LEU A 113 14.04 -1.55 1.82
N ALA A 114 14.79 -2.37 2.54
CA ALA A 114 14.45 -2.77 3.90
C ALA A 114 14.44 -1.58 4.86
N LYS A 115 15.37 -0.65 4.72
CA LYS A 115 15.38 0.61 5.49
C LYS A 115 14.17 1.48 5.15
N ASP A 116 13.81 1.59 3.89
CA ASP A 116 12.64 2.35 3.45
C ASP A 116 11.34 1.75 3.99
N VAL A 117 11.21 0.43 3.97
CA VAL A 117 10.07 -0.30 4.55
C VAL A 117 9.94 0.03 6.04
N LYS A 118 11.04 -0.04 6.79
CA LYS A 118 11.06 0.29 8.21
C LYS A 118 10.67 1.74 8.46
N LYS A 119 11.23 2.68 7.70
CA LYS A 119 10.94 4.11 7.82
C LYS A 119 9.47 4.41 7.58
N LYS A 120 8.88 3.85 6.52
CA LYS A 120 7.44 4.00 6.23
C LYS A 120 6.58 3.39 7.32
N GLY A 121 6.95 2.23 7.86
CA GLY A 121 6.28 1.60 8.98
C GLY A 121 6.33 2.45 10.26
N ASP A 122 7.48 3.00 10.59
CA ASP A 122 7.65 3.88 11.75
C ASP A 122 6.80 5.16 11.61
N ASN A 123 6.73 5.75 10.40
CA ASN A 123 5.85 6.89 10.13
C ASN A 123 4.36 6.53 10.31
N ALA A 124 3.94 5.36 9.89
CA ALA A 124 2.57 4.89 10.10
C ALA A 124 2.27 4.69 11.60
N LYS A 125 3.22 4.19 12.38
CA LYS A 125 3.09 4.08 13.85
C LYS A 125 2.94 5.46 14.51
N VAL A 126 3.69 6.46 14.04
CA VAL A 126 3.55 7.85 14.52
C VAL A 126 2.16 8.38 14.24
N ALA A 127 1.62 8.15 13.04
CA ALA A 127 0.26 8.55 12.69
C ALA A 127 -0.78 7.90 13.63
N ILE A 128 -0.64 6.61 13.93
CA ILE A 128 -1.53 5.91 14.88
C ILE A 128 -1.43 6.48 16.29
N ARG A 129 -0.24 6.81 16.76
CA ARG A 129 -0.04 7.44 18.07
C ARG A 129 -0.65 8.82 18.14
N ASN A 130 -0.59 9.60 17.05
CA ASN A 130 -1.23 10.90 16.97
C ASN A 130 -2.75 10.78 17.05
N VAL A 131 -3.36 9.84 16.34
CA VAL A 131 -4.79 9.55 16.45
C VAL A 131 -5.18 9.16 17.87
N ARG A 132 -4.38 8.36 18.56
CA ARG A 132 -4.58 8.03 19.98
C ARG A 132 -4.58 9.28 20.86
N ARG A 133 -3.59 10.14 20.66
CA ARG A 133 -3.48 11.40 21.43
C ARG A 133 -4.72 12.27 21.27
N ASP A 134 -5.14 12.47 20.02
CA ASP A 134 -6.31 13.28 19.69
C ASP A 134 -7.59 12.69 20.31
N ALA A 135 -7.75 11.36 20.25
CA ALA A 135 -8.88 10.67 20.86
C ALA A 135 -8.88 10.83 22.40
N ASN A 136 -7.73 10.69 23.07
CA ASN A 136 -7.60 10.86 24.50
C ASN A 136 -7.86 12.33 24.91
N ASP A 137 -7.40 13.29 24.14
CA ASP A 137 -7.66 14.70 24.38
C ASP A 137 -9.16 15.02 24.29
N THR A 138 -9.85 14.43 23.33
CA THR A 138 -11.31 14.54 23.19
C THR A 138 -12.03 13.95 24.40
N VAL A 139 -11.65 12.75 24.86
CA VAL A 139 -12.20 12.10 26.05
C VAL A 139 -12.01 12.97 27.31
N LYS A 140 -10.83 13.55 27.48
CA LYS A 140 -10.55 14.46 28.61
C LYS A 140 -11.40 15.72 28.58
N LYS A 141 -11.63 16.31 27.41
CA LYS A 141 -12.49 17.49 27.24
C LYS A 141 -13.94 17.16 27.59
N GLU A 142 -14.46 16.04 27.10
CA GLU A 142 -15.83 15.58 27.39
C GLU A 142 -16.01 15.26 28.89
N ASN A 143 -15.00 14.69 29.55
CA ASN A 143 -15.02 14.45 30.98
C ASN A 143 -15.05 15.77 31.78
N LYS A 144 -14.21 16.75 31.42
CA LYS A 144 -14.19 18.07 32.06
C LYS A 144 -15.50 18.84 31.86
N ALA A 145 -16.16 18.64 30.71
CA ALA A 145 -17.45 19.24 30.41
C ALA A 145 -18.63 18.56 31.15
N GLY A 146 -18.37 17.47 31.88
CA GLY A 146 -19.39 16.71 32.58
C GLY A 146 -20.24 15.81 31.69
N GLU A 147 -19.84 15.63 30.42
CA GLU A 147 -20.51 14.74 29.46
C GLU A 147 -20.17 13.26 29.67
N LEU A 148 -19.01 13.00 30.29
CA LEU A 148 -18.52 11.68 30.66
C LEU A 148 -18.15 11.64 32.13
N SER A 149 -18.51 10.55 32.82
CA SER A 149 -18.00 10.23 34.16
C SER A 149 -16.53 9.80 34.09
N ASP A 150 -15.84 9.83 35.24
CA ASP A 150 -14.44 9.39 35.33
C ASP A 150 -14.26 7.92 34.91
N ASP A 151 -15.20 7.04 35.28
CA ASP A 151 -15.19 5.63 34.93
C ASP A 151 -15.41 5.43 33.41
N GLU A 152 -16.34 6.17 32.81
CA GLU A 152 -16.57 6.15 31.36
C GLU A 152 -15.36 6.67 30.58
N ALA A 153 -14.74 7.76 31.04
CA ALA A 153 -13.54 8.32 30.44
C ALA A 153 -12.38 7.30 30.48
N LYS A 154 -12.17 6.65 31.61
CA LYS A 154 -11.14 5.63 31.76
C LYS A 154 -11.37 4.42 30.85
N ASN A 155 -12.60 3.95 30.75
CA ASN A 155 -12.96 2.83 29.86
C ASN A 155 -12.70 3.18 28.39
N LEU A 156 -13.02 4.42 27.96
CA LEU A 156 -12.75 4.89 26.61
C LEU A 156 -11.24 5.01 26.32
N GLU A 157 -10.46 5.51 27.26
CA GLU A 157 -9.01 5.56 27.14
C GLU A 157 -8.41 4.16 27.03
N ASP A 158 -8.89 3.19 27.79
CA ASP A 158 -8.47 1.79 27.71
C ASP A 158 -8.83 1.17 26.36
N ASP A 159 -10.02 1.44 25.81
CA ASP A 159 -10.44 0.98 24.49
C ASP A 159 -9.59 1.59 23.37
N VAL A 160 -9.28 2.87 23.46
CA VAL A 160 -8.39 3.57 22.52
C VAL A 160 -6.98 2.97 22.59
N GLN A 161 -6.49 2.61 23.77
CA GLN A 161 -5.18 1.98 23.92
C GLN A 161 -5.16 0.56 23.31
N LYS A 162 -6.19 -0.25 23.54
CA LYS A 162 -6.31 -1.58 22.93
C LYS A 162 -6.33 -1.52 21.40
N LEU A 163 -7.08 -0.57 20.82
CA LEU A 163 -7.10 -0.35 19.38
C LEU A 163 -5.73 0.09 18.87
N THR A 164 -5.05 0.96 19.59
CA THR A 164 -3.69 1.42 19.23
C THR A 164 -2.73 0.24 19.19
N ASP A 165 -2.72 -0.61 20.22
CA ASP A 165 -1.86 -1.78 20.29
C ASP A 165 -2.14 -2.77 19.15
N LYS A 166 -3.42 -2.99 18.83
CA LYS A 166 -3.84 -3.83 17.71
C LYS A 166 -3.28 -3.34 16.38
N TYR A 167 -3.42 -2.06 16.07
CA TYR A 167 -2.96 -1.51 14.80
C TYR A 167 -1.44 -1.39 14.71
N ILE A 168 -0.75 -1.12 15.82
CA ILE A 168 0.72 -1.16 15.87
C ILE A 168 1.22 -2.58 15.60
N ALA A 169 0.59 -3.59 16.18
CA ALA A 169 0.93 -5.00 15.92
C ALA A 169 0.73 -5.37 14.43
N LEU A 170 -0.33 -4.88 13.79
CA LEU A 170 -0.55 -5.07 12.35
C LEU A 170 0.53 -4.40 11.49
N ILE A 171 1.00 -3.21 11.88
CA ILE A 171 2.11 -2.52 11.21
C ILE A 171 3.41 -3.29 11.40
N ASP A 172 3.73 -3.76 12.60
CA ASP A 172 4.93 -4.55 12.85
C ASP A 172 4.95 -5.83 12.02
N LYS A 173 3.81 -6.51 11.92
CA LYS A 173 3.65 -7.68 11.07
C LYS A 173 3.86 -7.35 9.59
N ALA A 174 3.30 -6.25 9.11
CA ALA A 174 3.48 -5.81 7.73
C ALA A 174 4.95 -5.46 7.42
N ILE A 175 5.66 -4.82 8.35
CA ILE A 175 7.10 -4.54 8.24
C ILE A 175 7.88 -5.85 8.14
N GLU A 176 7.62 -6.81 9.02
CA GLU A 176 8.31 -8.09 9.06
C GLU A 176 8.09 -8.89 7.78
N GLU A 177 6.84 -9.03 7.34
CA GLU A 177 6.50 -9.73 6.11
C GLU A 177 7.17 -9.10 4.88
N LYS A 178 7.13 -7.78 4.74
CA LYS A 178 7.75 -7.09 3.61
C LYS A 178 9.27 -7.14 3.65
N THR A 179 9.87 -7.00 4.81
CA THR A 179 11.33 -7.11 4.98
C THR A 179 11.79 -8.52 4.64
N SER A 180 11.08 -9.54 5.10
CA SER A 180 11.38 -10.94 4.76
C SER A 180 11.26 -11.18 3.26
N GLU A 181 10.22 -10.67 2.61
CA GLU A 181 10.04 -10.78 1.16
C GLU A 181 11.21 -10.16 0.38
N ILE A 182 11.71 -9.00 0.83
CA ILE A 182 12.84 -8.30 0.19
C ILE A 182 14.16 -9.04 0.38
N LEU A 183 14.39 -9.64 1.55
CA LEU A 183 15.66 -10.27 1.92
C LEU A 183 15.76 -11.75 1.53
N THR A 184 14.63 -12.41 1.26
CA THR A 184 14.54 -13.88 1.03
C THR A 184 14.53 -14.25 -0.46
N VAL A 185 15.37 -13.66 -1.27
CA VAL A 185 15.47 -14.06 -2.70
C VAL A 185 16.79 -14.73 -2.99
#